data_0fd358fd93dc9394a0bca4ae34c11463
#
_entry.id   0fd358fd93dc9394a0bca4ae34c11463
#
_cell.length_a   1.000
_cell.length_b   1.000
_cell.length_c   1.000
_cell.angle_alpha   90.00
_cell.angle_beta   90.00
_cell.angle_gamma   90.00
#
_symmetry.space_group_name_H-M   'P 1'
#
loop_
_entity.id
_entity.type
_entity.pdbx_description
1 polymer ?
#
loop_
_entity_poly.entity_id
_entity_poly.type
_entity_poly.pdbx_seq_one_letter_code
_entity_poly.pdbx_strand_id
1 'polypeptide(L)'
;MQPELRAAIVQDAASGRVLMLAWMDAEALRHTLDEGRTWFWSRSRKEDWRKGDTSGDRQWVRAAYYDCDMDTLLFVVEQEGRGACHTGERTCFFRAFGSGAAPGKL
;
A
#
# COMPACT_ATOMS: atom_id res chain seq x y z
N MET A 1 21.57 -3.42 -10.25
CA MET A 1 20.47 -2.88 -11.06
C MET A 1 19.19 -2.85 -10.23
N GLN A 2 18.48 -1.74 -10.25
CA GLN A 2 17.20 -1.65 -9.56
C GLN A 2 16.12 -2.38 -10.36
N PRO A 3 15.23 -3.11 -9.71
CA PRO A 3 14.08 -3.66 -10.41
C PRO A 3 13.17 -2.55 -10.90
N GLU A 4 12.39 -2.84 -11.92
CA GLU A 4 11.33 -1.93 -12.34
C GLU A 4 10.24 -1.92 -11.27
N LEU A 5 9.96 -0.76 -10.71
CA LEU A 5 9.01 -0.61 -9.62
C LEU A 5 7.76 0.12 -10.08
N ARG A 6 6.62 -0.32 -9.56
CA ARG A 6 5.35 0.37 -9.72
C ARG A 6 4.86 0.86 -8.38
N ALA A 7 4.31 2.06 -8.35
CA ALA A 7 3.64 2.58 -7.17
C ALA A 7 2.37 1.78 -6.94
N ALA A 8 2.14 1.38 -5.70
CA ALA A 8 0.94 0.64 -5.31
C ALA A 8 0.21 1.42 -4.23
N ILE A 9 -0.98 1.88 -4.59
CA ILE A 9 -1.87 2.58 -3.66
C ILE A 9 -2.74 1.53 -2.99
N VAL A 10 -2.88 1.61 -1.67
CA VAL A 10 -3.71 0.70 -0.90
C VAL A 10 -4.87 1.48 -0.29
N GLN A 11 -6.09 1.02 -0.56
CA GLN A 11 -7.33 1.67 -0.17
C GLN A 11 -8.16 0.71 0.68
N ASP A 12 -8.77 1.25 1.74
CA ASP A 12 -9.63 0.45 2.62
C ASP A 12 -10.97 0.15 1.95
N ALA A 13 -11.34 -1.13 1.90
CA ALA A 13 -12.58 -1.56 1.26
C ALA A 13 -13.82 -1.02 1.98
N ALA A 14 -13.77 -0.91 3.30
CA ALA A 14 -14.93 -0.50 4.09
C ALA A 14 -15.19 1.00 4.01
N SER A 15 -14.15 1.82 4.10
CA SER A 15 -14.29 3.27 4.19
C SER A 15 -13.97 4.00 2.88
N GLY A 16 -13.29 3.37 1.96
CA GLY A 16 -12.77 4.01 0.76
C GLY A 16 -11.55 4.87 1.02
N ARG A 17 -11.03 4.87 2.24
CA ARG A 17 -9.90 5.71 2.63
C ARG A 17 -8.60 5.16 2.05
N VAL A 18 -7.75 6.05 1.55
CA VAL A 18 -6.39 5.67 1.13
C VAL A 18 -5.55 5.40 2.37
N LEU A 19 -4.96 4.22 2.45
CA LEU A 19 -4.22 3.78 3.63
C LEU A 19 -2.73 4.01 3.52
N MET A 20 -2.16 3.75 2.35
CA MET A 20 -0.71 3.87 2.16
C MET A 20 -0.36 3.83 0.68
N LEU A 21 0.89 4.17 0.38
CA LEU A 21 1.50 3.94 -0.92
C LEU A 21 2.86 3.28 -0.68
N ALA A 22 3.16 2.23 -1.43
CA ALA A 22 4.46 1.58 -1.38
C ALA A 22 4.80 1.08 -2.79
N TRP A 23 5.91 0.37 -2.94
CA TRP A 23 6.42 -0.03 -4.24
C TRP A 23 6.34 -1.55 -4.40
N MET A 24 6.07 -1.99 -5.63
CA MET A 24 6.07 -3.40 -5.98
C MET A 24 6.97 -3.62 -7.19
N ASP A 25 7.83 -4.63 -7.11
CA ASP A 25 8.46 -5.20 -8.29
C ASP A 25 7.54 -6.29 -8.87
N ALA A 26 7.94 -6.94 -9.95
CA ALA A 26 7.11 -7.95 -10.60
C ALA A 26 6.81 -9.13 -9.67
N GLU A 27 7.77 -9.54 -8.86
CA GLU A 27 7.59 -10.66 -7.93
C GLU A 27 6.61 -10.31 -6.80
N ALA A 28 6.70 -9.09 -6.24
CA ALA A 28 5.77 -8.65 -5.22
C ALA A 28 4.35 -8.60 -5.77
N LEU A 29 4.18 -8.11 -6.99
CA LEU A 29 2.87 -8.07 -7.64
C LEU A 29 2.32 -9.49 -7.84
N ARG A 30 3.15 -10.40 -8.34
CA ARG A 30 2.74 -11.79 -8.57
C ARG A 30 2.30 -12.46 -7.27
N HIS A 31 3.09 -12.32 -6.20
CA HIS A 31 2.74 -12.86 -4.89
C HIS A 31 1.43 -12.26 -4.36
N THR A 32 1.25 -10.96 -4.53
CA THR A 32 0.03 -10.28 -4.07
C THR A 32 -1.20 -10.85 -4.76
N LEU A 33 -1.15 -11.02 -6.07
CA LEU A 33 -2.28 -11.53 -6.84
C LEU A 33 -2.54 -13.01 -6.55
N ASP A 34 -1.49 -13.80 -6.36
CA ASP A 34 -1.62 -15.24 -6.10
C ASP A 34 -2.14 -15.52 -4.69
N GLU A 35 -1.68 -14.77 -3.70
CA GLU A 35 -1.98 -15.06 -2.30
C GLU A 35 -3.17 -14.27 -1.76
N GLY A 36 -3.53 -13.16 -2.40
CA GLY A 36 -4.57 -12.28 -1.89
C GLY A 36 -4.11 -11.46 -0.68
N ARG A 37 -2.82 -11.36 -0.48
CA ARG A 37 -2.17 -10.55 0.57
C ARG A 37 -1.15 -9.64 -0.05
N THR A 38 -1.04 -8.39 0.44
CA THR A 38 -0.12 -7.43 -0.15
C THR A 38 1.35 -7.76 0.14
N TRP A 39 2.13 -7.76 -0.91
CA TRP A 39 3.59 -7.85 -0.89
C TRP A 39 4.14 -6.56 -1.49
N PHE A 40 5.26 -6.10 -0.96
CA PHE A 40 5.90 -4.88 -1.46
C PHE A 40 7.39 -5.10 -1.62
N TRP A 41 8.04 -4.20 -2.37
CA TRP A 41 9.48 -4.16 -2.51
C TRP A 41 10.05 -3.11 -1.56
N SER A 42 10.98 -3.50 -0.71
CA SER A 42 11.70 -2.58 0.15
C SER A 42 12.91 -2.04 -0.59
N ARG A 43 12.91 -0.74 -0.89
CA ARG A 43 14.02 -0.11 -1.58
C ARG A 43 15.29 -0.07 -0.73
N SER A 44 15.14 0.07 0.58
CA SER A 44 16.28 0.12 1.50
C SER A 44 16.90 -1.25 1.73
N ARG A 45 16.09 -2.29 1.89
CA ARG A 45 16.57 -3.66 2.14
C ARG A 45 16.80 -4.45 0.85
N LYS A 46 16.29 -3.95 -0.27
CA LYS A 46 16.38 -4.60 -1.60
C LYS A 46 15.82 -6.01 -1.58
N GLU A 47 14.63 -6.15 -1.00
CA GLU A 47 13.93 -7.43 -0.92
C GLU A 47 12.42 -7.23 -0.89
N ASP A 48 11.70 -8.27 -1.27
CA ASP A 48 10.26 -8.31 -1.14
C ASP A 48 9.86 -8.63 0.30
N TRP A 49 8.72 -8.10 0.74
CA TRP A 49 8.19 -8.41 2.06
C TRP A 49 6.66 -8.43 2.02
N ARG A 50 6.07 -9.30 2.82
CA ARG A 50 4.62 -9.42 2.93
C ARG A 50 4.14 -8.58 4.12
N LYS A 51 3.21 -7.69 3.85
CA LYS A 51 2.67 -6.78 4.85
C LYS A 51 1.96 -7.56 5.96
N GLY A 52 2.33 -7.25 7.20
CA GLY A 52 1.67 -7.81 8.37
C GLY A 52 2.26 -9.11 8.90
N ASP A 53 3.31 -9.65 8.29
CA ASP A 53 3.90 -10.92 8.74
C ASP A 53 4.46 -10.83 10.17
N THR A 54 5.03 -9.68 10.53
CA THR A 54 5.57 -9.47 11.88
C THR A 54 4.56 -8.76 12.78
N SER A 55 3.93 -7.70 12.28
CA SER A 55 3.05 -6.84 13.08
C SER A 55 1.65 -7.42 13.30
N GLY A 56 1.19 -8.28 12.42
CA GLY A 56 -0.20 -8.74 12.39
C GLY A 56 -1.14 -7.79 11.68
N ASP A 57 -0.64 -6.65 11.19
CA ASP A 57 -1.45 -5.66 10.48
C ASP A 57 -1.56 -6.03 9.00
N ARG A 58 -2.16 -7.18 8.72
CA ARG A 58 -2.25 -7.78 7.38
C ARG A 58 -3.25 -7.05 6.51
N GLN A 59 -3.03 -7.13 5.21
CA GLN A 59 -3.95 -6.56 4.21
C GLN A 59 -4.43 -7.68 3.30
N TRP A 60 -5.75 -7.89 3.29
CA TRP A 60 -6.39 -8.91 2.48
C TRP A 60 -7.00 -8.25 1.24
N VAL A 61 -6.54 -8.65 0.07
CA VAL A 61 -6.93 -8.02 -1.20
C VAL A 61 -8.36 -8.43 -1.56
N ARG A 62 -9.22 -7.43 -1.78
CA ARG A 62 -10.60 -7.61 -2.23
C ARG A 62 -10.74 -7.29 -3.72
N ALA A 63 -9.98 -6.33 -4.22
CA ALA A 63 -9.97 -5.95 -5.62
C ALA A 63 -8.61 -5.36 -5.98
N ALA A 64 -8.23 -5.51 -7.24
CA ALA A 64 -6.95 -5.03 -7.72
C ALA A 64 -7.14 -4.40 -9.10
N TYR A 65 -6.54 -3.25 -9.30
CA TYR A 65 -6.65 -2.49 -10.54
C TYR A 65 -5.29 -1.95 -10.96
N TYR A 66 -5.13 -1.64 -12.21
CA TYR A 66 -3.99 -0.87 -12.71
C TYR A 66 -4.53 0.33 -13.49
N ASP A 67 -3.73 1.39 -13.54
CA ASP A 67 -4.21 2.61 -14.21
C ASP A 67 -4.03 2.54 -15.74
N CYS A 68 -4.41 3.63 -16.41
CA CYS A 68 -4.54 3.63 -17.88
C CYS A 68 -3.24 3.32 -18.62
N ASP A 69 -2.09 3.59 -18.04
CA ASP A 69 -0.79 3.31 -18.65
C ASP A 69 0.02 2.25 -17.89
N MET A 70 -0.61 1.55 -16.93
CA MET A 70 -0.06 0.41 -16.20
C MET A 70 1.17 0.73 -15.36
N ASP A 71 1.38 1.97 -14.95
CA ASP A 71 2.51 2.31 -14.08
C ASP A 71 2.15 2.45 -12.62
N THR A 72 0.86 2.46 -12.29
CA THR A 72 0.37 2.59 -10.92
C THR A 72 -0.70 1.54 -10.65
N LEU A 73 -0.64 0.94 -9.47
CA LEU A 73 -1.53 -0.13 -9.06
C LEU A 73 -2.42 0.36 -7.92
N LEU A 74 -3.64 -0.19 -7.84
CA LEU A 74 -4.56 0.10 -6.76
C LEU A 74 -5.07 -1.23 -6.19
N PHE A 75 -4.87 -1.42 -4.89
CA PHE A 75 -5.37 -2.57 -4.16
C PHE A 75 -6.39 -2.13 -3.14
N VAL A 76 -7.61 -2.63 -3.29
CA VAL A 76 -8.67 -2.42 -2.30
C VAL A 76 -8.60 -3.58 -1.32
N VAL A 77 -8.38 -3.27 -0.05
CA VAL A 77 -8.06 -4.29 0.96
C VAL A 77 -8.97 -4.21 2.18
N GLU A 78 -9.05 -5.32 2.88
CA GLU A 78 -9.54 -5.37 4.25
C GLU A 78 -8.32 -5.30 5.16
N GLN A 79 -8.20 -4.23 5.93
CA GLN A 79 -7.07 -3.99 6.82
C GLN A 79 -7.29 -4.65 8.17
N GLU A 80 -6.42 -5.59 8.49
CA GLU A 80 -6.41 -6.27 9.79
C GLU A 80 -5.54 -5.49 10.78
N GLY A 81 -5.76 -5.69 12.06
CA GLY A 81 -4.93 -5.12 13.12
C GLY A 81 -5.15 -3.63 13.34
N ARG A 82 -4.08 -2.92 13.73
CA ARG A 82 -4.16 -1.51 14.09
C ARG A 82 -4.37 -0.60 12.89
N GLY A 83 -3.78 -0.93 11.77
CA GLY A 83 -3.85 -0.13 10.57
C GLY A 83 -2.66 -0.35 9.65
N ALA A 84 -2.57 0.46 8.60
CA ALA A 84 -1.53 0.31 7.58
C ALA A 84 -0.18 0.87 8.01
N CYS A 85 -0.18 1.90 8.86
CA CYS A 85 1.04 2.60 9.23
C CYS A 85 1.81 1.86 10.32
N HIS A 86 3.14 1.82 10.19
CA HIS A 86 3.99 1.20 11.22
C HIS A 86 3.91 1.91 12.58
N THR A 87 3.42 3.15 12.61
CA THR A 87 3.19 3.88 13.86
C THR A 87 1.95 3.43 14.61
N GLY A 88 1.13 2.56 14.01
CA GLY A 88 -0.13 2.11 14.57
C GLY A 88 -1.33 2.91 14.12
N GLU A 89 -1.14 3.97 13.31
CA GLU A 89 -2.24 4.73 12.73
C GLU A 89 -2.94 3.91 11.65
N ARG A 90 -4.25 4.14 11.50
CA ARG A 90 -5.06 3.43 10.51
C ARG A 90 -4.56 3.66 9.09
N THR A 91 -4.18 4.91 8.79
CA THR A 91 -3.62 5.30 7.50
C THR A 91 -2.26 5.95 7.70
N CYS A 92 -1.39 5.87 6.69
CA CYS A 92 -0.14 6.60 6.68
C CYS A 92 -0.35 8.10 6.43
N PHE A 93 -1.51 8.48 5.92
CA PHE A 93 -1.82 9.87 5.55
C PHE A 93 -2.62 10.56 6.64
N PHE A 94 -2.04 10.70 7.82
CA PHE A 94 -2.71 11.32 8.96
C PHE A 94 -2.18 12.71 9.32
N ARG A 95 -1.14 13.18 8.63
CA ARG A 95 -0.60 14.52 8.84
C ARG A 95 -1.00 15.42 7.68
N ALA A 96 -1.70 16.50 7.99
CA ALA A 96 -2.17 17.44 6.98
C ALA A 96 -1.19 18.58 6.79
N PHE A 97 -1.13 19.13 5.59
CA PHE A 97 -0.45 20.38 5.35
C PHE A 97 -1.36 21.52 5.82
N GLY A 98 -0.75 22.55 6.41
CA GLY A 98 -1.51 23.70 6.86
C GLY A 98 -2.60 23.33 7.86
N SER A 99 -3.77 23.93 7.70
CA SER A 99 -4.87 23.76 8.65
C SER A 99 -5.96 22.82 8.14
N GLY A 100 -5.58 21.69 7.59
CA GLY A 100 -6.56 20.70 7.17
C GLY A 100 -6.40 20.26 5.73
N ALA A 101 -5.21 20.36 5.21
CA ALA A 101 -4.85 19.83 3.89
C ALA A 101 -5.63 20.49 2.75
N ALA A 102 -5.96 21.77 2.88
CA ALA A 102 -6.58 22.48 1.78
C ALA A 102 -5.60 22.55 0.60
N PRO A 103 -6.04 22.22 -0.62
CA PRO A 103 -5.17 22.28 -1.79
C PRO A 103 -4.53 23.66 -1.94
N GLY A 104 -3.24 23.70 -2.26
CA GLY A 104 -2.52 24.95 -2.45
C GLY A 104 -1.99 25.58 -1.17
N LYS A 105 -2.16 24.94 -0.04
CA LYS A 105 -1.68 25.42 1.27
C LYS A 105 -0.40 24.71 1.70
N LEU A 106 0.42 24.37 0.79
CA LEU A 106 1.69 23.70 1.07
C LEU A 106 2.72 24.66 1.66
#